data_1aa256eacd5e1a837885bf3ab0fd7ea1
#
_entry.id   1aa256eacd5e1a837885bf3ab0fd7ea1
#
_cell.length_a   1.000
_cell.length_b   1.000
_cell.length_c   1.000
_cell.angle_alpha   90.00
_cell.angle_beta   90.00
_cell.angle_gamma   90.00
#
_symmetry.space_group_name_H-M   'P 1'
#
loop_
_entity.id
_entity.type
_entity.pdbx_description
1 polymer ?
#
loop_
_entity_poly.entity_id
_entity_poly.type
_entity_poly.pdbx_seq_one_letter_code
_entity_poly.pdbx_strand_id
1 'polypeptide(L)'
;MSGKLFIKTYGCQMNEYDTAKMADLLRESHGLELTDQPERADVLLLNTCSIREKAQEKVFSQLGRWRPWKERHPQLVIGVGGCVASQEGEAIRERAPYVDLVFGPQTLHRLPQMLDESRRRNAPVVDVSFPEIEKFDRLPEPRAEGPTAFVSIMEGCSKYCTYCVVPYTRGEEISRPFDDVIAEVAKLAAQGVREVNLLGQNVNAFRGQMHDGGAADLALLIQYIAAIDGIDRIRFTTSHPVEFSDSLIEVYAEVPELVSHLHLPVQSGSDRILALMKRGHSAFEYKSKIRRLRQRRPDISLSSDFIVGFPGETDEDFAHTMRLIDDIGFDQSFSFIFSARPGTPAAELADATPLAVKQQRLEILQRRIGGMAQRISRAMVGRTERVLVERRSRKDASQLAGRTENNRVVNFDGPASLIGEFADLEITEALPNSLRGRMAAGVGERRA
;
A
#
# COMPACT_ATOMS: atom_id res chain seq x y z
N MET A 1 11.84 -10.33 32.27
CA MET A 1 12.32 -9.51 31.12
C MET A 1 11.29 -9.65 30.02
N SER A 2 10.84 -8.55 29.42
CA SER A 2 9.95 -8.60 28.27
C SER A 2 10.67 -9.26 27.10
N GLY A 3 10.03 -10.17 26.39
CA GLY A 3 10.60 -10.81 25.21
C GLY A 3 10.75 -9.81 24.07
N LYS A 4 11.60 -10.10 23.08
CA LYS A 4 11.87 -9.24 21.94
C LYS A 4 11.30 -9.82 20.65
N LEU A 5 10.66 -8.95 19.86
CA LEU A 5 10.06 -9.26 18.57
C LEU A 5 10.77 -8.49 17.46
N PHE A 6 11.21 -9.19 16.44
CA PHE A 6 11.67 -8.56 15.20
C PHE A 6 10.74 -8.93 14.05
N ILE A 7 10.26 -7.95 13.32
CA ILE A 7 9.43 -8.18 12.12
C ILE A 7 10.13 -7.56 10.92
N LYS A 8 10.40 -8.38 9.91
CA LYS A 8 10.89 -7.92 8.62
C LYS A 8 9.75 -7.91 7.61
N THR A 9 9.42 -6.72 7.12
CA THR A 9 8.33 -6.53 6.16
C THR A 9 8.89 -6.43 4.74
N TYR A 10 8.34 -7.23 3.85
CA TYR A 10 8.48 -7.08 2.41
C TYR A 10 7.09 -6.83 1.84
N GLY A 11 6.93 -5.76 1.03
CA GLY A 11 5.68 -5.60 0.33
C GLY A 11 5.20 -4.17 0.12
N CYS A 12 3.91 -3.99 0.28
CA CYS A 12 3.17 -2.76 0.09
C CYS A 12 2.69 -2.20 1.45
N GLN A 13 1.96 -1.09 1.40
CA GLN A 13 1.38 -0.43 2.57
C GLN A 13 0.48 -1.36 3.40
N MET A 14 -0.26 -2.28 2.75
CA MET A 14 -1.04 -3.30 3.48
C MET A 14 -0.15 -4.21 4.34
N ASN A 15 1.05 -4.58 3.85
CA ASN A 15 1.98 -5.36 4.68
C ASN A 15 2.55 -4.52 5.83
N GLU A 16 2.74 -3.21 5.66
CA GLU A 16 3.14 -2.32 6.75
C GLU A 16 2.03 -2.24 7.81
N TYR A 17 0.77 -2.09 7.40
CA TYR A 17 -0.39 -2.18 8.29
C TYR A 17 -0.47 -3.53 9.02
N ASP A 18 -0.40 -4.64 8.28
CA ASP A 18 -0.42 -5.99 8.88
C ASP A 18 0.72 -6.17 9.90
N THR A 19 1.91 -5.62 9.61
CA THR A 19 3.07 -5.66 10.53
C THR A 19 2.82 -4.90 11.83
N ALA A 20 2.25 -3.70 11.76
CA ALA A 20 1.89 -2.93 12.94
C ALA A 20 0.88 -3.71 13.82
N LYS A 21 -0.16 -4.30 13.17
CA LYS A 21 -1.15 -5.11 13.90
C LYS A 21 -0.55 -6.38 14.51
N MET A 22 0.38 -7.08 13.83
CA MET A 22 1.10 -8.23 14.42
C MET A 22 1.92 -7.81 15.65
N ALA A 23 2.59 -6.67 15.58
CA ALA A 23 3.36 -6.14 16.71
C ALA A 23 2.46 -5.80 17.90
N ASP A 24 1.33 -5.15 17.65
CA ASP A 24 0.36 -4.80 18.69
C ASP A 24 -0.25 -6.05 19.36
N LEU A 25 -0.69 -7.04 18.55
CA LEU A 25 -1.22 -8.32 19.04
C LEU A 25 -0.24 -9.04 19.96
N LEU A 26 1.03 -9.17 19.56
CA LEU A 26 2.04 -9.87 20.33
C LEU A 26 2.53 -9.07 21.55
N ARG A 27 2.47 -7.74 21.50
CA ARG A 27 2.75 -6.90 22.67
C ARG A 27 1.65 -7.06 23.73
N GLU A 28 0.36 -7.00 23.33
CA GLU A 28 -0.77 -7.11 24.25
C GLU A 28 -0.86 -8.50 24.88
N SER A 29 -0.69 -9.55 24.07
CA SER A 29 -0.86 -10.94 24.52
C SER A 29 0.35 -11.52 25.23
N HIS A 30 1.57 -11.19 24.79
CA HIS A 30 2.82 -11.83 25.24
C HIS A 30 3.84 -10.86 25.81
N GLY A 31 3.56 -9.56 25.87
CA GLY A 31 4.50 -8.54 26.32
C GLY A 31 5.76 -8.43 25.45
N LEU A 32 5.67 -8.81 24.16
CA LEU A 32 6.79 -8.74 23.23
C LEU A 32 7.00 -7.31 22.76
N GLU A 33 8.23 -6.80 22.91
CA GLU A 33 8.61 -5.47 22.44
C GLU A 33 9.39 -5.54 21.13
N LEU A 34 9.08 -4.60 20.22
CA LEU A 34 9.82 -4.49 18.96
C LEU A 34 11.30 -4.18 19.20
N THR A 35 12.16 -4.82 18.40
CA THR A 35 13.60 -4.54 18.34
C THR A 35 14.04 -4.35 16.88
N ASP A 36 15.05 -3.50 16.68
CA ASP A 36 15.74 -3.34 15.40
C ASP A 36 16.93 -4.30 15.24
N GLN A 37 17.24 -5.10 16.29
CA GLN A 37 18.34 -6.06 16.36
C GLN A 37 17.80 -7.49 16.27
N PRO A 38 17.71 -8.06 15.07
CA PRO A 38 17.10 -9.38 14.87
C PRO A 38 17.81 -10.52 15.61
N GLU A 39 19.13 -10.37 15.87
CA GLU A 39 19.93 -11.34 16.62
C GLU A 39 19.59 -11.41 18.12
N ARG A 40 18.87 -10.42 18.63
CA ARG A 40 18.40 -10.34 20.03
C ARG A 40 16.92 -10.71 20.18
N ALA A 41 16.26 -11.07 19.10
CA ALA A 41 14.83 -11.37 19.14
C ALA A 41 14.57 -12.79 19.64
N ASP A 42 13.50 -12.94 20.39
CA ASP A 42 12.93 -14.25 20.79
C ASP A 42 11.94 -14.78 19.74
N VAL A 43 11.37 -13.84 18.96
CA VAL A 43 10.47 -14.13 17.85
C VAL A 43 10.88 -13.31 16.63
N LEU A 44 11.13 -14.00 15.52
CA LEU A 44 11.42 -13.44 14.21
C LEU A 44 10.23 -13.67 13.27
N LEU A 45 9.63 -12.60 12.78
CA LEU A 45 8.54 -12.69 11.80
C LEU A 45 8.99 -12.10 10.46
N LEU A 46 8.59 -12.77 9.40
CA LEU A 46 8.77 -12.31 8.03
C LEU A 46 7.41 -12.09 7.40
N ASN A 47 7.01 -10.82 7.26
CA ASN A 47 5.80 -10.45 6.54
C ASN A 47 6.07 -10.32 5.05
N THR A 48 5.31 -11.01 4.22
CA THR A 48 5.65 -11.30 2.83
C THR A 48 4.58 -10.82 1.85
N CYS A 49 5.01 -10.45 0.65
CA CYS A 49 4.14 -9.98 -0.43
C CYS A 49 4.37 -10.82 -1.69
N SER A 50 3.30 -11.18 -2.38
CA SER A 50 3.34 -11.94 -3.64
C SER A 50 3.30 -11.07 -4.91
N ILE A 51 3.21 -9.74 -4.77
CA ILE A 51 3.06 -8.83 -5.92
C ILE A 51 4.32 -8.80 -6.81
N ARG A 52 5.51 -8.97 -6.23
CA ARG A 52 6.78 -8.91 -6.97
C ARG A 52 7.34 -10.30 -7.22
N GLU A 53 7.79 -10.57 -8.45
CA GLU A 53 8.33 -11.86 -8.88
C GLU A 53 9.42 -12.44 -7.95
N LYS A 54 10.36 -11.62 -7.52
CA LYS A 54 11.45 -12.04 -6.62
C LYS A 54 11.07 -12.04 -5.13
N ALA A 55 9.77 -11.90 -4.80
CA ALA A 55 9.36 -11.86 -3.41
C ALA A 55 9.62 -13.20 -2.70
N GLN A 56 9.27 -14.30 -3.34
CA GLN A 56 9.48 -15.66 -2.83
C GLN A 56 10.97 -15.97 -2.61
N GLU A 57 11.85 -15.64 -3.59
CA GLU A 57 13.30 -15.84 -3.44
C GLU A 57 13.88 -15.05 -2.26
N LYS A 58 13.38 -13.81 -2.06
CA LYS A 58 13.78 -12.98 -0.92
C LYS A 58 13.36 -13.60 0.43
N VAL A 59 12.19 -14.24 0.48
CA VAL A 59 11.73 -14.97 1.67
C VAL A 59 12.74 -16.05 2.04
N PHE A 60 13.03 -16.96 1.12
CA PHE A 60 13.95 -18.06 1.39
C PHE A 60 15.40 -17.60 1.64
N SER A 61 15.86 -16.58 0.94
CA SER A 61 17.17 -15.96 1.23
C SER A 61 17.23 -15.39 2.65
N GLN A 62 16.15 -14.76 3.13
CA GLN A 62 16.10 -14.22 4.49
C GLN A 62 16.02 -15.35 5.53
N LEU A 63 15.19 -16.35 5.30
CA LEU A 63 15.09 -17.53 6.17
C LEU A 63 16.44 -18.23 6.31
N GLY A 64 17.18 -18.39 5.19
CA GLY A 64 18.53 -18.97 5.22
C GLY A 64 19.52 -18.19 6.10
N ARG A 65 19.37 -16.86 6.20
CA ARG A 65 20.18 -16.02 7.11
C ARG A 65 19.81 -16.23 8.58
N TRP A 66 18.54 -16.56 8.89
CA TRP A 66 18.06 -16.78 10.25
C TRP A 66 18.31 -18.19 10.75
N ARG A 67 18.48 -19.16 9.84
CA ARG A 67 18.72 -20.57 10.18
C ARG A 67 19.85 -20.78 11.20
N PRO A 68 21.07 -20.16 11.06
CA PRO A 68 22.13 -20.36 12.05
C PRO A 68 21.79 -19.83 13.45
N TRP A 69 20.85 -18.87 13.57
CA TRP A 69 20.38 -18.38 14.86
C TRP A 69 19.44 -19.39 15.52
N LYS A 70 18.52 -19.98 14.76
CA LYS A 70 17.63 -21.07 15.23
C LYS A 70 18.44 -22.28 15.69
N GLU A 71 19.48 -22.66 14.96
CA GLU A 71 20.35 -23.78 15.33
C GLU A 71 21.12 -23.54 16.64
N ARG A 72 21.51 -22.30 16.91
CA ARG A 72 22.19 -21.90 18.18
C ARG A 72 21.19 -21.67 19.33
N HIS A 73 20.00 -21.23 19.02
CA HIS A 73 18.94 -20.91 19.97
C HIS A 73 17.65 -21.65 19.59
N PRO A 74 17.48 -22.93 19.96
CA PRO A 74 16.31 -23.72 19.56
C PRO A 74 14.96 -23.13 20.00
N GLN A 75 14.95 -22.32 21.06
CA GLN A 75 13.75 -21.64 21.58
C GLN A 75 13.33 -20.41 20.74
N LEU A 76 14.20 -19.92 19.85
CA LEU A 76 13.88 -18.85 18.91
C LEU A 76 12.73 -19.28 18.01
N VAL A 77 11.66 -18.51 17.95
CA VAL A 77 10.52 -18.77 17.05
C VAL A 77 10.72 -18.02 15.74
N ILE A 78 10.60 -18.71 14.61
CA ILE A 78 10.63 -18.13 13.26
C ILE A 78 9.26 -18.32 12.62
N GLY A 79 8.61 -17.20 12.25
CA GLY A 79 7.33 -17.20 11.57
C GLY A 79 7.37 -16.51 10.20
N VAL A 80 6.57 -17.01 9.26
CA VAL A 80 6.36 -16.43 7.93
C VAL A 80 4.88 -16.12 7.76
N GLY A 81 4.58 -14.85 7.55
CA GLY A 81 3.22 -14.35 7.35
C GLY A 81 3.03 -13.66 6.01
N GLY A 82 1.78 -13.37 5.66
CA GLY A 82 1.42 -12.56 4.49
C GLY A 82 1.13 -13.34 3.22
N CYS A 83 1.11 -12.65 2.06
CA CYS A 83 0.60 -13.23 0.82
C CYS A 83 1.42 -14.42 0.27
N VAL A 84 2.76 -14.42 0.43
CA VAL A 84 3.57 -15.61 0.04
C VAL A 84 3.27 -16.78 0.96
N ALA A 85 3.05 -16.52 2.26
CA ALA A 85 2.65 -17.57 3.18
C ALA A 85 1.31 -18.20 2.80
N SER A 86 0.31 -17.40 2.41
CA SER A 86 -0.97 -17.91 1.90
C SER A 86 -0.83 -18.72 0.63
N GLN A 87 0.08 -18.31 -0.27
CA GLN A 87 0.27 -18.98 -1.55
C GLN A 87 0.99 -20.32 -1.40
N GLU A 88 2.04 -20.37 -0.58
CA GLU A 88 2.94 -21.52 -0.46
C GLU A 88 2.52 -22.49 0.66
N GLY A 89 1.90 -21.99 1.74
CA GLY A 89 1.45 -22.81 2.87
C GLY A 89 2.54 -23.73 3.41
N GLU A 90 2.26 -25.03 3.46
CA GLU A 90 3.18 -26.07 3.93
C GLU A 90 4.47 -26.18 3.11
N ALA A 91 4.49 -25.81 1.84
CA ALA A 91 5.69 -25.86 1.00
C ALA A 91 6.83 -24.95 1.53
N ILE A 92 6.50 -23.91 2.31
CA ILE A 92 7.52 -23.12 3.01
C ILE A 92 8.33 -24.00 3.93
N ARG A 93 7.66 -24.89 4.67
CA ARG A 93 8.30 -25.77 5.65
C ARG A 93 9.04 -26.94 5.01
N GLU A 94 8.56 -27.46 3.88
CA GLU A 94 9.29 -28.47 3.12
C GLU A 94 10.70 -27.97 2.73
N ARG A 95 10.78 -26.68 2.37
CA ARG A 95 12.03 -26.02 1.99
C ARG A 95 12.81 -25.43 3.16
N ALA A 96 12.13 -25.02 4.23
CA ALA A 96 12.69 -24.43 5.45
C ALA A 96 12.08 -25.08 6.70
N PRO A 97 12.50 -26.34 7.07
CA PRO A 97 11.87 -27.11 8.17
C PRO A 97 11.99 -26.46 9.56
N TYR A 98 12.87 -25.49 9.71
CA TYR A 98 13.10 -24.73 10.95
C TYR A 98 12.14 -23.56 11.15
N VAL A 99 11.17 -23.36 10.24
CA VAL A 99 10.08 -22.39 10.40
C VAL A 99 9.02 -22.98 11.34
N ASP A 100 8.67 -22.24 12.38
CA ASP A 100 7.72 -22.67 13.41
C ASP A 100 6.29 -22.25 13.09
N LEU A 101 6.09 -21.08 12.47
CA LEU A 101 4.77 -20.50 12.18
C LEU A 101 4.64 -20.14 10.70
N VAL A 102 3.53 -20.54 10.06
CA VAL A 102 3.14 -20.06 8.72
C VAL A 102 1.70 -19.63 8.77
N PHE A 103 1.43 -18.36 8.42
CA PHE A 103 0.07 -17.82 8.51
C PHE A 103 -0.25 -16.83 7.37
N GLY A 104 -1.51 -16.86 6.95
CA GLY A 104 -2.01 -15.93 5.94
C GLY A 104 -2.31 -14.54 6.50
N PRO A 105 -2.58 -13.54 5.64
CA PRO A 105 -3.07 -12.23 6.09
C PRO A 105 -4.40 -12.34 6.83
N GLN A 106 -5.24 -13.32 6.47
CA GLN A 106 -6.56 -13.51 7.04
C GLN A 106 -6.54 -14.13 8.45
N THR A 107 -5.45 -14.80 8.81
CA THR A 107 -5.28 -15.49 10.11
C THR A 107 -4.31 -14.77 11.04
N LEU A 108 -3.84 -13.56 10.69
CA LEU A 108 -2.88 -12.83 11.53
C LEU A 108 -3.39 -12.56 12.95
N HIS A 109 -4.70 -12.41 13.15
CA HIS A 109 -5.33 -12.23 14.46
C HIS A 109 -5.19 -13.45 15.38
N ARG A 110 -4.92 -14.64 14.82
CA ARG A 110 -4.66 -15.89 15.55
C ARG A 110 -3.18 -16.08 15.91
N LEU A 111 -2.30 -15.14 15.53
CA LEU A 111 -0.87 -15.24 15.77
C LEU A 111 -0.49 -15.50 17.25
N PRO A 112 -1.15 -14.88 18.27
CA PRO A 112 -0.90 -15.20 19.66
C PRO A 112 -1.16 -16.67 20.00
N GLN A 113 -2.30 -17.21 19.58
CA GLN A 113 -2.66 -18.62 19.83
C GLN A 113 -1.73 -19.58 19.10
N MET A 114 -1.31 -19.25 17.86
CA MET A 114 -0.36 -20.05 17.09
C MET A 114 1.01 -20.10 17.78
N LEU A 115 1.46 -18.97 18.35
CA LEU A 115 2.71 -18.89 19.11
C LEU A 115 2.66 -19.78 20.37
N ASP A 116 1.57 -19.73 21.14
CA ASP A 116 1.36 -20.57 22.31
C ASP A 116 1.30 -22.04 21.94
N GLU A 117 0.58 -22.38 20.88
CA GLU A 117 0.45 -23.75 20.41
C GLU A 117 1.80 -24.33 19.97
N SER A 118 2.56 -23.57 19.17
CA SER A 118 3.88 -23.99 18.72
C SER A 118 4.85 -24.24 19.89
N ARG A 119 4.86 -23.34 20.88
CA ARG A 119 5.68 -23.50 22.09
C ARG A 119 5.27 -24.70 22.95
N ARG A 120 3.96 -24.87 23.18
CA ARG A 120 3.41 -25.96 24.00
C ARG A 120 3.67 -27.33 23.38
N ARG A 121 3.48 -27.45 22.05
CA ARG A 121 3.63 -28.71 21.32
C ARG A 121 5.07 -28.98 20.91
N ASN A 122 5.92 -27.99 20.97
CA ASN A 122 7.25 -27.98 20.32
C ASN A 122 7.16 -28.46 18.86
N ALA A 123 6.13 -27.98 18.16
CA ALA A 123 5.80 -28.37 16.80
C ALA A 123 5.35 -27.14 16.00
N PRO A 124 5.57 -27.14 14.69
CA PRO A 124 5.15 -26.04 13.85
C PRO A 124 3.63 -25.95 13.74
N VAL A 125 3.15 -24.71 13.48
CA VAL A 125 1.74 -24.43 13.26
C VAL A 125 1.58 -23.71 11.92
N VAL A 126 0.67 -24.20 11.07
CA VAL A 126 0.35 -23.60 9.77
C VAL A 126 -1.13 -23.30 9.72
N ASP A 127 -1.48 -22.03 9.52
CA ASP A 127 -2.86 -21.60 9.32
C ASP A 127 -2.92 -20.54 8.20
N VAL A 128 -3.25 -20.99 7.01
CA VAL A 128 -3.46 -20.16 5.80
C VAL A 128 -4.91 -20.21 5.34
N SER A 129 -5.82 -20.54 6.25
CA SER A 129 -7.26 -20.57 6.00
C SER A 129 -7.83 -19.16 5.74
N PHE A 130 -9.04 -19.13 5.20
CA PHE A 130 -9.81 -17.92 4.97
C PHE A 130 -11.06 -17.93 5.87
N PRO A 131 -10.92 -17.57 7.16
CA PRO A 131 -12.07 -17.48 8.05
C PRO A 131 -12.95 -16.30 7.61
N GLU A 132 -14.26 -16.52 7.62
CA GLU A 132 -15.22 -15.44 7.39
C GLU A 132 -15.14 -14.41 8.53
N ILE A 133 -14.89 -13.13 8.18
CA ILE A 133 -15.05 -11.91 9.01
C ILE A 133 -14.24 -11.82 10.32
N GLU A 134 -13.74 -12.90 10.93
CA GLU A 134 -13.12 -12.91 12.26
C GLU A 134 -11.96 -11.89 12.45
N LYS A 135 -11.26 -11.55 11.38
CA LYS A 135 -10.05 -10.72 11.46
C LYS A 135 -10.33 -9.32 11.99
N PHE A 136 -11.34 -8.64 11.44
CA PHE A 136 -11.60 -7.24 11.80
C PHE A 136 -12.11 -7.08 13.22
N ASP A 137 -12.88 -8.06 13.72
CA ASP A 137 -13.44 -8.04 15.07
C ASP A 137 -12.40 -8.29 16.16
N ARG A 138 -11.23 -8.81 15.81
CA ARG A 138 -10.17 -9.24 16.74
C ARG A 138 -8.86 -8.47 16.60
N LEU A 139 -8.87 -7.35 15.88
CA LEU A 139 -7.69 -6.50 15.81
C LEU A 139 -7.54 -5.68 17.09
N PRO A 140 -6.29 -5.42 17.52
CA PRO A 140 -6.02 -4.58 18.69
C PRO A 140 -6.45 -3.13 18.44
N GLU A 141 -6.65 -2.40 19.53
CA GLU A 141 -6.92 -0.95 19.48
C GLU A 141 -5.89 -0.23 18.60
N PRO A 142 -6.32 0.75 17.81
CA PRO A 142 -5.42 1.46 16.91
C PRO A 142 -4.42 2.31 17.70
N ARG A 143 -3.17 2.28 17.26
CA ARG A 143 -2.08 3.06 17.84
C ARG A 143 -1.44 3.97 16.80
N ALA A 144 -1.29 5.24 17.14
CA ALA A 144 -0.55 6.19 16.33
C ALA A 144 0.96 6.01 16.52
N GLU A 145 1.72 5.86 15.45
CA GLU A 145 3.20 5.87 15.44
C GLU A 145 3.77 7.21 14.93
N GLY A 146 2.89 8.14 14.59
CA GLY A 146 3.25 9.44 14.03
C GLY A 146 2.03 10.20 13.52
N PRO A 147 2.23 11.26 12.75
CA PRO A 147 1.14 12.10 12.25
C PRO A 147 0.34 11.48 11.09
N THR A 148 0.77 10.35 10.58
CA THR A 148 0.10 9.61 9.51
C THR A 148 -0.24 8.20 9.96
N ALA A 149 -1.41 7.69 9.57
CA ALA A 149 -1.82 6.32 9.86
C ALA A 149 -2.38 5.62 8.62
N PHE A 150 -2.13 4.31 8.54
CA PHE A 150 -2.81 3.42 7.62
C PHE A 150 -4.08 2.87 8.28
N VAL A 151 -5.18 2.90 7.55
CA VAL A 151 -6.47 2.32 8.00
C VAL A 151 -6.94 1.36 6.92
N SER A 152 -6.95 0.07 7.21
CA SER A 152 -7.54 -0.93 6.32
C SER A 152 -9.05 -0.82 6.40
N ILE A 153 -9.71 -0.49 5.29
CA ILE A 153 -11.18 -0.36 5.22
C ILE A 153 -11.82 -1.57 4.56
N MET A 154 -11.04 -2.35 3.84
CA MET A 154 -11.50 -3.57 3.18
C MET A 154 -10.32 -4.51 2.90
N GLU A 155 -10.61 -5.77 2.70
CA GLU A 155 -9.65 -6.78 2.24
C GLU A 155 -10.22 -7.65 1.12
N GLY A 156 -9.30 -8.31 0.39
CA GLY A 156 -9.65 -9.14 -0.75
C GLY A 156 -10.02 -8.34 -1.99
N CYS A 157 -10.33 -9.06 -3.06
CA CYS A 157 -10.78 -8.46 -4.32
C CYS A 157 -11.53 -9.48 -5.17
N SER A 158 -12.76 -9.16 -5.58
CA SER A 158 -13.61 -10.02 -6.40
C SER A 158 -13.57 -9.69 -7.91
N LYS A 159 -12.56 -8.95 -8.37
CA LYS A 159 -12.44 -8.60 -9.81
C LYS A 159 -11.86 -9.73 -10.66
N TYR A 160 -11.09 -10.64 -10.08
CA TYR A 160 -10.52 -11.81 -10.77
C TYR A 160 -9.83 -11.45 -12.10
N CYS A 161 -9.08 -10.33 -12.11
CA CYS A 161 -8.21 -10.00 -13.25
C CYS A 161 -7.26 -11.15 -13.52
N THR A 162 -7.09 -11.55 -14.81
CA THR A 162 -6.44 -12.82 -15.18
C THR A 162 -5.00 -12.98 -14.70
N TYR A 163 -4.30 -11.88 -14.44
CA TYR A 163 -2.90 -11.86 -13.96
C TYR A 163 -2.78 -11.77 -12.44
N CYS A 164 -3.90 -11.55 -11.71
CA CYS A 164 -3.85 -11.13 -10.33
C CYS A 164 -4.05 -12.30 -9.36
N VAL A 165 -3.13 -12.42 -8.41
CA VAL A 165 -3.14 -13.47 -7.39
C VAL A 165 -3.94 -13.07 -6.12
N VAL A 166 -4.37 -11.81 -6.01
CA VAL A 166 -5.04 -11.27 -4.80
C VAL A 166 -6.25 -12.10 -4.36
N PRO A 167 -7.20 -12.49 -5.24
CA PRO A 167 -8.34 -13.32 -4.82
C PRO A 167 -7.92 -14.65 -4.17
N TYR A 168 -6.78 -15.19 -4.57
CA TYR A 168 -6.28 -16.48 -4.10
C TYR A 168 -5.40 -16.37 -2.84
N THR A 169 -4.93 -15.16 -2.50
CA THR A 169 -4.03 -14.94 -1.34
C THR A 169 -4.65 -14.10 -0.24
N ARG A 170 -5.65 -13.28 -0.57
CA ARG A 170 -6.39 -12.44 0.40
C ARG A 170 -7.90 -12.69 0.40
N GLY A 171 -8.38 -13.58 -0.48
CA GLY A 171 -9.80 -13.94 -0.57
C GLY A 171 -10.64 -12.95 -1.35
N GLU A 172 -11.94 -13.16 -1.26
CA GLU A 172 -12.96 -12.30 -1.84
C GLU A 172 -13.02 -10.95 -1.11
N GLU A 173 -13.68 -10.00 -1.75
CA GLU A 173 -13.82 -8.64 -1.26
C GLU A 173 -14.74 -8.57 -0.03
N ILE A 174 -14.18 -8.10 1.09
CA ILE A 174 -14.90 -7.88 2.35
C ILE A 174 -14.63 -6.45 2.80
N SER A 175 -15.68 -5.63 2.91
CA SER A 175 -15.62 -4.29 3.50
C SER A 175 -15.83 -4.35 5.00
N ARG A 176 -15.10 -3.51 5.74
CA ARG A 176 -15.35 -3.32 7.17
C ARG A 176 -16.66 -2.59 7.40
N PRO A 177 -17.33 -2.80 8.55
CA PRO A 177 -18.43 -1.95 8.97
C PRO A 177 -18.01 -0.48 8.96
N PHE A 178 -18.91 0.38 8.46
CA PHE A 178 -18.67 1.81 8.32
C PHE A 178 -18.32 2.47 9.66
N ASP A 179 -19.13 2.17 10.68
CA ASP A 179 -18.98 2.78 12.01
C ASP A 179 -17.65 2.39 12.68
N ASP A 180 -17.15 1.17 12.44
CA ASP A 180 -15.88 0.71 12.98
C ASP A 180 -14.69 1.46 12.37
N VAL A 181 -14.77 1.76 11.05
CA VAL A 181 -13.74 2.58 10.38
C VAL A 181 -13.75 4.00 10.94
N ILE A 182 -14.93 4.61 11.10
CA ILE A 182 -15.06 5.95 11.68
C ILE A 182 -14.52 5.97 13.11
N ALA A 183 -14.86 4.98 13.93
CA ALA A 183 -14.39 4.88 15.31
C ALA A 183 -12.86 4.73 15.37
N GLU A 184 -12.25 3.92 14.50
CA GLU A 184 -10.79 3.78 14.43
C GLU A 184 -10.12 5.11 14.05
N VAL A 185 -10.64 5.81 13.03
CA VAL A 185 -10.08 7.10 12.61
C VAL A 185 -10.20 8.15 13.72
N ALA A 186 -11.33 8.21 14.41
CA ALA A 186 -11.53 9.15 15.54
C ALA A 186 -10.54 8.86 16.68
N LYS A 187 -10.28 7.59 17.03
CA LYS A 187 -9.28 7.21 18.02
C LYS A 187 -7.86 7.60 17.59
N LEU A 188 -7.53 7.47 16.32
CA LEU A 188 -6.23 7.88 15.76
C LEU A 188 -6.09 9.42 15.77
N ALA A 189 -7.13 10.15 15.41
CA ALA A 189 -7.15 11.61 15.47
C ALA A 189 -6.91 12.12 16.90
N ALA A 190 -7.56 11.51 17.92
CA ALA A 190 -7.36 11.82 19.32
C ALA A 190 -5.91 11.55 19.81
N GLN A 191 -5.14 10.70 19.10
CA GLN A 191 -3.72 10.45 19.37
C GLN A 191 -2.78 11.37 18.56
N GLY A 192 -3.31 12.31 17.78
CA GLY A 192 -2.52 13.29 17.00
C GLY A 192 -2.24 12.89 15.56
N VAL A 193 -2.93 11.88 15.01
CA VAL A 193 -2.89 11.60 13.57
C VAL A 193 -3.59 12.72 12.81
N ARG A 194 -2.92 13.25 11.80
CA ARG A 194 -3.39 14.36 10.94
C ARG A 194 -3.73 13.88 9.51
N GLU A 195 -3.11 12.80 9.06
CA GLU A 195 -3.36 12.21 7.75
C GLU A 195 -3.71 10.72 7.89
N VAL A 196 -4.80 10.29 7.27
CA VAL A 196 -5.14 8.87 7.14
C VAL A 196 -5.01 8.40 5.69
N ASN A 197 -4.43 7.21 5.55
CA ASN A 197 -4.34 6.52 4.27
C ASN A 197 -5.28 5.30 4.31
N LEU A 198 -6.38 5.36 3.57
CA LEU A 198 -7.35 4.28 3.47
C LEU A 198 -6.80 3.18 2.56
N LEU A 199 -6.72 1.97 3.08
CA LEU A 199 -6.11 0.83 2.42
C LEU A 199 -7.11 -0.28 2.13
N GLY A 200 -6.82 -1.03 1.07
CA GLY A 200 -7.52 -2.23 0.63
C GLY A 200 -6.91 -2.73 -0.68
N GLN A 201 -7.46 -3.79 -1.25
CA GLN A 201 -7.02 -4.29 -2.55
C GLN A 201 -7.87 -3.73 -3.71
N ASN A 202 -9.00 -3.11 -3.40
CA ASN A 202 -9.91 -2.44 -4.33
C ASN A 202 -10.70 -1.36 -3.58
N VAL A 203 -10.00 -0.37 -3.03
CA VAL A 203 -10.53 0.59 -2.04
C VAL A 203 -11.81 1.30 -2.49
N ASN A 204 -11.91 1.63 -3.78
CA ASN A 204 -13.09 2.31 -4.30
C ASN A 204 -14.32 1.41 -4.53
N ALA A 205 -14.18 0.11 -4.29
CA ALA A 205 -15.33 -0.81 -4.18
C ALA A 205 -15.88 -0.92 -2.75
N PHE A 206 -15.35 -0.18 -1.78
CA PHE A 206 -15.82 -0.20 -0.40
C PHE A 206 -17.35 -0.05 -0.31
N ARG A 207 -17.99 -0.94 0.46
CA ARG A 207 -19.42 -0.97 0.78
C ARG A 207 -19.58 -1.37 2.24
N GLY A 208 -19.28 -0.43 3.14
CA GLY A 208 -19.38 -0.66 4.58
C GLY A 208 -20.82 -0.65 5.07
N GLN A 209 -21.20 -1.67 5.84
CA GLN A 209 -22.52 -1.72 6.45
C GLN A 209 -22.62 -0.67 7.58
N MET A 210 -23.72 0.07 7.61
CA MET A 210 -24.03 1.08 8.62
C MET A 210 -24.98 0.49 9.67
N HIS A 211 -25.00 1.10 10.87
CA HIS A 211 -25.83 0.65 11.99
C HIS A 211 -27.36 0.70 11.69
N ASP A 212 -27.78 1.52 10.72
CA ASP A 212 -29.17 1.63 10.28
C ASP A 212 -29.57 0.55 9.25
N GLY A 213 -28.64 -0.34 8.88
CA GLY A 213 -28.81 -1.37 7.86
C GLY A 213 -28.52 -0.93 6.43
N GLY A 214 -28.19 0.35 6.22
CA GLY A 214 -27.72 0.88 4.94
C GLY A 214 -26.28 0.45 4.63
N ALA A 215 -25.83 0.70 3.40
CA ALA A 215 -24.44 0.51 2.98
C ALA A 215 -23.84 1.83 2.47
N ALA A 216 -22.73 2.23 3.06
CA ALA A 216 -21.96 3.41 2.67
C ALA A 216 -20.92 3.06 1.61
N ASP A 217 -20.78 3.89 0.58
CA ASP A 217 -19.65 3.82 -0.36
C ASP A 217 -18.42 4.59 0.14
N LEU A 218 -17.32 4.52 -0.62
CA LEU A 218 -16.10 5.24 -0.28
C LEU A 218 -16.30 6.76 -0.25
N ALA A 219 -17.17 7.31 -1.10
CA ALA A 219 -17.44 8.73 -1.14
C ALA A 219 -18.02 9.23 0.18
N LEU A 220 -19.07 8.54 0.67
CA LEU A 220 -19.68 8.84 1.96
C LEU A 220 -18.69 8.65 3.12
N LEU A 221 -17.88 7.59 3.08
CA LEU A 221 -16.84 7.35 4.09
C LEU A 221 -15.85 8.52 4.17
N ILE A 222 -15.38 9.02 3.03
CA ILE A 222 -14.46 10.17 2.97
C ILE A 222 -15.11 11.42 3.56
N GLN A 223 -16.37 11.71 3.25
CA GLN A 223 -17.11 12.86 3.80
C GLN A 223 -17.19 12.80 5.34
N TYR A 224 -17.48 11.62 5.90
CA TYR A 224 -17.55 11.45 7.36
C TYR A 224 -16.16 11.53 8.02
N ILE A 225 -15.12 10.96 7.40
CA ILE A 225 -13.75 11.08 7.92
C ILE A 225 -13.27 12.54 7.90
N ALA A 226 -13.61 13.31 6.86
CA ALA A 226 -13.27 14.73 6.77
C ALA A 226 -13.94 15.58 7.85
N ALA A 227 -15.07 15.13 8.41
CA ALA A 227 -15.76 15.79 9.52
C ALA A 227 -15.15 15.46 10.91
N ILE A 228 -14.15 14.58 10.99
CA ILE A 228 -13.49 14.24 12.26
C ILE A 228 -12.45 15.32 12.59
N ASP A 229 -12.63 15.99 13.73
CA ASP A 229 -11.67 16.99 14.22
C ASP A 229 -10.26 16.40 14.34
N GLY A 230 -9.28 17.09 13.77
CA GLY A 230 -7.87 16.70 13.79
C GLY A 230 -7.41 15.93 12.54
N ILE A 231 -8.32 15.45 11.69
CA ILE A 231 -7.97 14.88 10.39
C ILE A 231 -7.96 15.99 9.34
N ASP A 232 -6.78 16.35 8.87
CA ASP A 232 -6.58 17.42 7.88
C ASP A 232 -6.30 16.88 6.47
N ARG A 233 -6.03 15.57 6.34
CA ARG A 233 -5.68 14.99 5.06
C ARG A 233 -6.11 13.53 4.96
N ILE A 234 -6.75 13.20 3.83
CA ILE A 234 -7.23 11.86 3.52
C ILE A 234 -6.58 11.40 2.22
N ARG A 235 -6.03 10.20 2.21
CA ARG A 235 -5.54 9.49 1.02
C ARG A 235 -6.21 8.13 0.91
N PHE A 236 -6.29 7.63 -0.30
CA PHE A 236 -6.58 6.23 -0.54
C PHE A 236 -5.73 5.70 -1.71
N THR A 237 -5.53 4.40 -1.75
CA THR A 237 -4.72 3.76 -2.78
C THR A 237 -5.30 2.40 -3.16
N THR A 238 -4.87 1.87 -4.32
CA THR A 238 -5.32 0.57 -4.84
C THR A 238 -6.79 0.59 -5.27
N SER A 239 -7.05 1.31 -6.35
CA SER A 239 -8.38 1.49 -6.93
C SER A 239 -8.55 0.72 -8.24
N HIS A 240 -9.79 0.42 -8.62
CA HIS A 240 -10.13 -0.17 -9.90
C HIS A 240 -10.98 0.79 -10.74
N PRO A 241 -10.67 1.01 -12.04
CA PRO A 241 -11.40 1.97 -12.86
C PRO A 241 -12.91 1.74 -12.96
N VAL A 242 -13.37 0.49 -12.91
CA VAL A 242 -14.80 0.15 -12.94
C VAL A 242 -15.53 0.75 -11.73
N GLU A 243 -14.92 0.68 -10.54
CA GLU A 243 -15.50 1.17 -9.28
C GLU A 243 -15.29 2.68 -9.06
N PHE A 244 -14.61 3.39 -9.97
CA PHE A 244 -14.44 4.83 -9.85
C PHE A 244 -15.75 5.51 -10.25
N SER A 245 -16.62 5.74 -9.24
CA SER A 245 -17.98 6.23 -9.37
C SER A 245 -18.06 7.74 -9.57
N ASP A 246 -19.25 8.19 -9.96
CA ASP A 246 -19.54 9.62 -10.08
C ASP A 246 -19.54 10.30 -8.71
N SER A 247 -20.10 9.63 -7.66
CA SER A 247 -20.04 10.11 -6.28
C SER A 247 -18.61 10.37 -5.82
N LEU A 248 -17.67 9.46 -6.16
CA LEU A 248 -16.26 9.64 -5.80
C LEU A 248 -15.59 10.78 -6.59
N ILE A 249 -16.00 11.04 -7.84
CA ILE A 249 -15.53 12.21 -8.62
C ILE A 249 -15.99 13.51 -7.95
N GLU A 250 -17.26 13.58 -7.49
CA GLU A 250 -17.80 14.78 -6.84
C GLU A 250 -17.10 15.05 -5.50
N VAL A 251 -16.79 14.03 -4.70
CA VAL A 251 -16.08 14.19 -3.43
C VAL A 251 -14.71 14.87 -3.60
N TYR A 252 -14.03 14.69 -4.73
CA TYR A 252 -12.81 15.44 -5.02
C TYR A 252 -13.04 16.97 -5.15
N ALA A 253 -14.23 17.42 -5.48
CA ALA A 253 -14.57 18.83 -5.50
C ALA A 253 -15.05 19.34 -4.14
N GLU A 254 -15.73 18.51 -3.36
CA GLU A 254 -16.47 18.89 -2.17
C GLU A 254 -15.62 18.80 -0.89
N VAL A 255 -14.65 17.86 -0.83
CA VAL A 255 -13.86 17.56 0.38
C VAL A 255 -12.42 18.06 0.20
N PRO A 256 -12.08 19.21 0.81
CA PRO A 256 -10.72 19.77 0.71
C PRO A 256 -9.65 18.92 1.41
N GLU A 257 -10.01 18.11 2.41
CA GLU A 257 -9.11 17.18 3.10
C GLU A 257 -8.68 16.02 2.20
N LEU A 258 -9.47 15.68 1.16
CA LEU A 258 -9.08 14.68 0.19
C LEU A 258 -7.99 15.25 -0.71
N VAL A 259 -6.81 14.63 -0.68
CA VAL A 259 -5.62 15.13 -1.40
C VAL A 259 -5.83 15.22 -2.91
N SER A 260 -5.19 16.18 -3.54
CA SER A 260 -5.15 16.35 -5.01
C SER A 260 -4.23 15.28 -5.66
N HIS A 261 -4.50 14.02 -5.37
CA HIS A 261 -3.78 12.86 -5.89
C HIS A 261 -4.72 11.64 -6.01
N LEU A 262 -4.69 10.97 -7.16
CA LEU A 262 -5.41 9.72 -7.39
C LEU A 262 -4.47 8.67 -7.98
N HIS A 263 -4.42 7.49 -7.34
CA HIS A 263 -3.80 6.29 -7.89
C HIS A 263 -4.88 5.38 -8.49
N LEU A 264 -4.92 5.29 -9.82
CA LEU A 264 -5.93 4.51 -10.55
C LEU A 264 -5.27 3.60 -11.59
N PRO A 265 -4.94 2.36 -11.24
CA PRO A 265 -4.25 1.41 -12.12
C PRO A 265 -5.06 1.05 -13.37
N VAL A 266 -4.57 1.43 -14.54
CA VAL A 266 -5.19 1.10 -15.84
C VAL A 266 -4.67 -0.21 -16.41
N GLN A 267 -3.40 -0.51 -16.21
CA GLN A 267 -2.61 -1.66 -16.64
C GLN A 267 -2.20 -1.64 -18.12
N SER A 268 -3.06 -1.28 -19.05
CA SER A 268 -2.80 -1.19 -20.49
C SER A 268 -3.64 -0.08 -21.14
N GLY A 269 -3.19 0.46 -22.24
CA GLY A 269 -3.96 1.37 -23.11
C GLY A 269 -4.65 0.68 -24.27
N SER A 270 -4.47 -0.64 -24.43
CA SER A 270 -5.12 -1.44 -25.48
C SER A 270 -6.38 -2.10 -24.95
N ASP A 271 -7.53 -1.83 -25.57
CA ASP A 271 -8.81 -2.47 -25.20
C ASP A 271 -8.77 -3.99 -25.36
N ARG A 272 -8.02 -4.49 -26.35
CA ARG A 272 -7.81 -5.93 -26.56
C ARG A 272 -7.07 -6.55 -25.37
N ILE A 273 -6.00 -5.92 -24.91
CA ILE A 273 -5.22 -6.40 -23.76
C ILE A 273 -6.03 -6.24 -22.46
N LEU A 274 -6.76 -5.13 -22.29
CA LEU A 274 -7.66 -4.94 -21.13
C LEU A 274 -8.74 -6.04 -21.07
N ALA A 275 -9.29 -6.45 -22.19
CA ALA A 275 -10.24 -7.57 -22.28
C ALA A 275 -9.59 -8.90 -21.88
N LEU A 276 -8.38 -9.20 -22.38
CA LEU A 276 -7.61 -10.40 -22.00
C LEU A 276 -7.23 -10.40 -20.51
N MET A 277 -6.98 -9.24 -19.93
CA MET A 277 -6.74 -9.04 -18.50
C MET A 277 -8.02 -9.11 -17.67
N LYS A 278 -9.21 -9.15 -18.26
CA LYS A 278 -10.54 -9.03 -17.61
C LYS A 278 -10.65 -7.75 -16.76
N ARG A 279 -10.23 -6.62 -17.31
CA ARG A 279 -10.28 -5.34 -16.58
C ARG A 279 -11.67 -4.70 -16.55
N GLY A 280 -12.59 -5.13 -17.41
CA GLY A 280 -14.00 -4.68 -17.40
C GLY A 280 -14.21 -3.21 -17.79
N HIS A 281 -13.22 -2.56 -18.38
CA HIS A 281 -13.30 -1.19 -18.90
C HIS A 281 -12.44 -1.03 -20.15
N SER A 282 -12.75 -0.03 -20.96
CA SER A 282 -11.96 0.41 -22.11
C SER A 282 -11.04 1.60 -21.79
N ALA A 283 -10.05 1.84 -22.65
CA ALA A 283 -9.21 3.03 -22.57
C ALA A 283 -10.02 4.32 -22.76
N PHE A 284 -11.10 4.28 -23.55
CA PHE A 284 -12.01 5.42 -23.73
C PHE A 284 -12.77 5.76 -22.46
N GLU A 285 -13.34 4.77 -21.78
CA GLU A 285 -14.05 4.95 -20.49
C GLU A 285 -13.09 5.47 -19.40
N TYR A 286 -11.88 4.94 -19.35
CA TYR A 286 -10.85 5.44 -18.44
C TYR A 286 -10.56 6.92 -18.69
N LYS A 287 -10.27 7.31 -19.94
CA LYS A 287 -10.03 8.72 -20.32
C LYS A 287 -11.22 9.62 -20.02
N SER A 288 -12.45 9.12 -20.21
CA SER A 288 -13.68 9.88 -19.89
C SER A 288 -13.77 10.18 -18.40
N LYS A 289 -13.54 9.19 -17.53
CA LYS A 289 -13.53 9.36 -16.07
C LYS A 289 -12.46 10.38 -15.64
N ILE A 290 -11.24 10.26 -16.17
CA ILE A 290 -10.16 11.22 -15.85
C ILE A 290 -10.50 12.65 -16.32
N ARG A 291 -11.11 12.81 -17.49
CA ARG A 291 -11.55 14.13 -17.97
C ARG A 291 -12.57 14.76 -17.02
N ARG A 292 -13.55 13.99 -16.56
CA ARG A 292 -14.57 14.45 -15.60
C ARG A 292 -13.94 14.81 -14.26
N LEU A 293 -13.01 13.98 -13.77
CA LEU A 293 -12.27 14.27 -12.54
C LEU A 293 -11.48 15.58 -12.65
N ARG A 294 -10.79 15.82 -13.76
CA ARG A 294 -10.05 17.08 -14.00
C ARG A 294 -10.95 18.31 -14.15
N GLN A 295 -12.19 18.14 -14.54
CA GLN A 295 -13.18 19.24 -14.49
C GLN A 295 -13.52 19.64 -13.06
N ARG A 296 -13.48 18.70 -12.10
CA ARG A 296 -13.74 18.92 -10.68
C ARG A 296 -12.48 19.32 -9.90
N ARG A 297 -11.35 18.72 -10.21
CA ARG A 297 -10.05 18.98 -9.57
C ARG A 297 -8.97 19.14 -10.67
N PRO A 298 -8.80 20.36 -11.27
CA PRO A 298 -7.93 20.56 -12.45
C PRO A 298 -6.45 20.22 -12.23
N ASP A 299 -5.96 20.42 -11.03
CA ASP A 299 -4.56 20.22 -10.61
C ASP A 299 -4.25 18.82 -10.09
N ILE A 300 -5.21 17.87 -10.21
CA ILE A 300 -5.04 16.53 -9.66
C ILE A 300 -3.85 15.80 -10.27
N SER A 301 -2.98 15.32 -9.39
CA SER A 301 -1.88 14.42 -9.73
C SER A 301 -2.40 12.99 -9.93
N LEU A 302 -2.04 12.37 -11.04
CA LEU A 302 -2.51 11.04 -11.41
C LEU A 302 -1.35 10.06 -11.43
N SER A 303 -1.52 8.93 -10.75
CA SER A 303 -0.61 7.79 -10.83
C SER A 303 -1.34 6.52 -11.26
N SER A 304 -0.62 5.60 -11.88
CA SER A 304 -1.19 4.36 -12.41
C SER A 304 -0.17 3.24 -12.38
N ASP A 305 -0.64 2.01 -12.58
CA ASP A 305 0.20 0.84 -12.83
C ASP A 305 0.09 0.41 -14.29
N PHE A 306 1.19 -0.13 -14.82
CA PHE A 306 1.27 -0.66 -16.18
C PHE A 306 1.96 -2.01 -16.19
N ILE A 307 1.41 -2.93 -16.95
CA ILE A 307 2.00 -4.23 -17.26
C ILE A 307 2.32 -4.26 -18.76
N VAL A 308 3.60 -4.41 -19.09
CA VAL A 308 4.07 -4.58 -20.47
C VAL A 308 4.41 -6.04 -20.75
N GLY A 309 4.30 -6.46 -22.01
CA GLY A 309 4.60 -7.84 -22.41
C GLY A 309 3.62 -8.84 -21.82
N PHE A 310 2.36 -8.45 -21.63
CA PHE A 310 1.29 -9.40 -21.33
C PHE A 310 1.17 -10.42 -22.48
N PRO A 311 0.88 -11.72 -22.23
CA PRO A 311 0.78 -12.71 -23.29
C PRO A 311 -0.11 -12.26 -24.45
N GLY A 312 0.46 -12.28 -25.65
CA GLY A 312 -0.21 -11.83 -26.86
C GLY A 312 -0.20 -10.31 -27.12
N GLU A 313 0.47 -9.49 -26.29
CA GLU A 313 0.63 -8.05 -26.54
C GLU A 313 1.45 -7.81 -27.81
N THR A 314 0.88 -7.12 -28.79
CA THR A 314 1.54 -6.72 -30.04
C THR A 314 2.22 -5.33 -29.90
N ASP A 315 2.99 -4.92 -30.92
CA ASP A 315 3.56 -3.58 -30.97
C ASP A 315 2.48 -2.49 -31.08
N GLU A 316 1.37 -2.78 -31.74
CA GLU A 316 0.21 -1.89 -31.82
C GLU A 316 -0.46 -1.71 -30.45
N ASP A 317 -0.63 -2.78 -29.69
CA ASP A 317 -1.15 -2.70 -28.30
C ASP A 317 -0.25 -1.85 -27.41
N PHE A 318 1.07 -2.05 -27.51
CA PHE A 318 2.02 -1.22 -26.78
C PHE A 318 1.96 0.25 -27.23
N ALA A 319 1.81 0.51 -28.54
CA ALA A 319 1.63 1.88 -29.03
C ALA A 319 0.33 2.51 -28.50
N HIS A 320 -0.76 1.75 -28.33
CA HIS A 320 -1.98 2.23 -27.67
C HIS A 320 -1.72 2.64 -26.22
N THR A 321 -0.95 1.83 -25.50
CA THR A 321 -0.55 2.16 -24.10
C THR A 321 0.26 3.44 -24.04
N MET A 322 1.22 3.63 -24.96
CA MET A 322 2.01 4.86 -25.02
C MET A 322 1.17 6.09 -25.36
N ARG A 323 0.19 5.96 -26.28
CA ARG A 323 -0.76 7.05 -26.57
C ARG A 323 -1.61 7.40 -25.35
N LEU A 324 -2.12 6.40 -24.62
CA LEU A 324 -2.87 6.65 -23.38
C LEU A 324 -2.04 7.41 -22.36
N ILE A 325 -0.75 7.05 -22.19
CA ILE A 325 0.17 7.73 -21.28
C ILE A 325 0.32 9.21 -21.68
N ASP A 326 0.48 9.51 -22.99
CA ASP A 326 0.62 10.87 -23.50
C ASP A 326 -0.67 11.67 -23.33
N ASP A 327 -1.83 11.08 -23.62
CA ASP A 327 -3.14 11.74 -23.51
C ASP A 327 -3.49 12.11 -22.06
N ILE A 328 -3.13 11.25 -21.11
CA ILE A 328 -3.43 11.46 -19.68
C ILE A 328 -2.36 12.31 -19.01
N GLY A 329 -1.08 12.11 -19.31
CA GLY A 329 0.01 12.82 -18.63
C GLY A 329 0.12 12.38 -17.17
N PHE A 330 0.48 11.12 -16.91
CA PHE A 330 0.66 10.60 -15.56
C PHE A 330 1.86 11.23 -14.86
N ASP A 331 1.68 11.51 -13.58
CA ASP A 331 2.73 12.05 -12.72
C ASP A 331 3.70 10.96 -12.26
N GLN A 332 3.18 9.80 -11.88
CA GLN A 332 3.98 8.65 -11.46
C GLN A 332 3.35 7.35 -11.97
N SER A 333 4.15 6.30 -12.05
CA SER A 333 3.64 4.94 -12.26
C SER A 333 4.54 3.89 -11.64
N PHE A 334 3.90 2.76 -11.32
CA PHE A 334 4.62 1.50 -11.15
C PHE A 334 4.40 0.70 -12.43
N SER A 335 5.49 0.28 -13.06
CA SER A 335 5.44 -0.43 -14.33
C SER A 335 6.31 -1.67 -14.28
N PHE A 336 5.78 -2.77 -14.81
CA PHE A 336 6.35 -4.09 -14.69
C PHE A 336 6.25 -4.83 -16.01
N ILE A 337 7.22 -5.73 -16.25
CA ILE A 337 7.03 -6.81 -17.24
C ILE A 337 6.02 -7.79 -16.63
N PHE A 338 5.10 -8.30 -17.47
CA PHE A 338 4.22 -9.40 -17.06
C PHE A 338 5.04 -10.56 -16.50
N SER A 339 4.65 -11.04 -15.34
CA SER A 339 5.23 -12.19 -14.67
C SER A 339 4.11 -13.15 -14.29
N ALA A 340 4.13 -14.34 -14.87
CA ALA A 340 3.14 -15.38 -14.60
C ALA A 340 3.11 -15.71 -13.09
N ARG A 341 1.91 -15.75 -12.51
CA ARG A 341 1.69 -16.14 -11.12
C ARG A 341 1.04 -17.51 -11.08
N PRO A 342 1.60 -18.46 -10.33
CA PRO A 342 0.99 -19.79 -10.21
C PRO A 342 -0.49 -19.70 -9.81
N GLY A 343 -1.33 -20.48 -10.45
CA GLY A 343 -2.77 -20.52 -10.19
C GLY A 343 -3.59 -19.39 -10.81
N THR A 344 -2.98 -18.45 -11.54
CA THR A 344 -3.72 -17.40 -12.25
C THR A 344 -3.98 -17.79 -13.72
N PRO A 345 -5.14 -17.40 -14.30
CA PRO A 345 -5.46 -17.76 -15.71
C PRO A 345 -4.41 -17.27 -16.72
N ALA A 346 -3.80 -16.11 -16.49
CA ALA A 346 -2.78 -15.58 -17.39
C ALA A 346 -1.47 -16.38 -17.37
N ALA A 347 -1.23 -17.20 -16.35
CA ALA A 347 -0.05 -18.05 -16.28
C ALA A 347 -0.11 -19.21 -17.31
N GLU A 348 -1.31 -19.57 -17.76
CA GLU A 348 -1.57 -20.64 -18.74
C GLU A 348 -1.55 -20.12 -20.19
N LEU A 349 -1.50 -18.81 -20.39
CA LEU A 349 -1.48 -18.21 -21.71
C LEU A 349 -0.11 -18.41 -22.39
N ALA A 350 -0.14 -18.74 -23.68
CA ALA A 350 1.08 -18.83 -24.48
C ALA A 350 1.75 -17.45 -24.60
N ASP A 351 3.00 -17.38 -24.22
CA ASP A 351 3.79 -16.16 -24.22
C ASP A 351 4.99 -16.30 -25.17
N ALA A 352 4.81 -15.87 -26.41
CA ALA A 352 5.82 -15.94 -27.44
C ALA A 352 6.70 -14.67 -27.52
N THR A 353 6.41 -13.64 -26.73
CA THR A 353 7.15 -12.36 -26.79
C THR A 353 8.52 -12.50 -26.11
N PRO A 354 9.65 -12.30 -26.85
CA PRO A 354 10.98 -12.38 -26.26
C PRO A 354 11.17 -11.42 -25.09
N LEU A 355 11.89 -11.86 -24.05
CA LEU A 355 12.17 -11.05 -22.87
C LEU A 355 12.84 -9.71 -23.23
N ALA A 356 13.73 -9.69 -24.21
CA ALA A 356 14.39 -8.46 -24.68
C ALA A 356 13.39 -7.43 -25.20
N VAL A 357 12.34 -7.84 -25.91
CA VAL A 357 11.27 -6.97 -26.40
C VAL A 357 10.49 -6.39 -25.23
N LYS A 358 10.15 -7.22 -24.24
CA LYS A 358 9.45 -6.78 -23.03
C LYS A 358 10.28 -5.78 -22.23
N GLN A 359 11.58 -6.03 -22.07
CA GLN A 359 12.51 -5.11 -21.41
C GLN A 359 12.60 -3.76 -22.13
N GLN A 360 12.69 -3.79 -23.46
CA GLN A 360 12.71 -2.58 -24.28
C GLN A 360 11.41 -1.77 -24.11
N ARG A 361 10.23 -2.43 -24.16
CA ARG A 361 8.94 -1.77 -23.93
C ARG A 361 8.88 -1.13 -22.54
N LEU A 362 9.32 -1.85 -21.49
CA LEU A 362 9.35 -1.34 -20.14
C LEU A 362 10.24 -0.09 -20.03
N GLU A 363 11.43 -0.13 -20.61
CA GLU A 363 12.36 1.00 -20.59
C GLU A 363 11.80 2.23 -21.30
N ILE A 364 11.17 2.07 -22.47
CA ILE A 364 10.52 3.14 -23.21
C ILE A 364 9.42 3.78 -22.35
N LEU A 365 8.54 2.96 -21.74
CA LEU A 365 7.45 3.43 -20.90
C LEU A 365 7.97 4.17 -19.66
N GLN A 366 8.92 3.59 -18.94
CA GLN A 366 9.51 4.19 -17.73
C GLN A 366 10.19 5.51 -18.03
N ARG A 367 10.93 5.61 -19.15
CA ARG A 367 11.55 6.85 -19.59
C ARG A 367 10.51 7.93 -19.88
N ARG A 368 9.38 7.58 -20.53
CA ARG A 368 8.30 8.52 -20.84
C ARG A 368 7.68 9.08 -19.55
N ILE A 369 7.23 8.21 -18.64
CA ILE A 369 6.59 8.64 -17.39
C ILE A 369 7.58 9.36 -16.48
N GLY A 370 8.81 8.87 -16.37
CA GLY A 370 9.87 9.52 -15.60
C GLY A 370 10.14 10.95 -16.09
N GLY A 371 10.13 11.16 -17.42
CA GLY A 371 10.21 12.50 -18.01
C GLY A 371 9.02 13.40 -17.65
N MET A 372 7.81 12.86 -17.60
CA MET A 372 6.61 13.59 -17.16
C MET A 372 6.70 13.97 -15.69
N ALA A 373 7.02 13.01 -14.81
CA ALA A 373 7.19 13.22 -13.38
C ALA A 373 8.24 14.31 -13.07
N GLN A 374 9.36 14.31 -13.80
CA GLN A 374 10.39 15.33 -13.64
C GLN A 374 9.91 16.71 -14.08
N ARG A 375 9.15 16.81 -15.19
CA ARG A 375 8.56 18.11 -15.62
C ARG A 375 7.62 18.67 -14.57
N ILE A 376 6.74 17.83 -14.00
CA ILE A 376 5.81 18.22 -12.93
C ILE A 376 6.58 18.68 -11.70
N SER A 377 7.61 17.90 -11.26
CA SER A 377 8.44 18.27 -10.12
C SER A 377 9.17 19.62 -10.34
N ARG A 378 9.71 19.86 -11.53
CA ARG A 378 10.37 21.13 -11.87
C ARG A 378 9.39 22.31 -11.89
N ALA A 379 8.15 22.09 -12.33
CA ALA A 379 7.11 23.12 -12.32
C ALA A 379 6.65 23.51 -10.91
N MET A 380 6.98 22.73 -9.89
CA MET A 380 6.75 23.06 -8.48
C MET A 380 7.80 24.01 -7.91
N VAL A 381 8.99 24.11 -8.51
CA VAL A 381 10.04 25.03 -8.03
C VAL A 381 9.55 26.47 -8.08
N GLY A 382 9.73 27.19 -6.98
CA GLY A 382 9.22 28.53 -6.76
C GLY A 382 7.78 28.60 -6.26
N ARG A 383 7.08 27.45 -6.14
CA ARG A 383 5.73 27.41 -5.53
C ARG A 383 5.82 27.12 -4.05
N THR A 384 4.82 27.58 -3.31
CA THR A 384 4.62 27.20 -1.92
C THR A 384 3.69 26.01 -1.85
N GLU A 385 4.14 24.96 -1.16
CA GLU A 385 3.40 23.71 -0.96
C GLU A 385 3.12 23.50 0.53
N ARG A 386 1.89 23.10 0.86
CA ARG A 386 1.52 22.68 2.22
C ARG A 386 1.99 21.24 2.47
N VAL A 387 2.93 21.08 3.38
CA VAL A 387 3.63 19.80 3.64
C VAL A 387 3.32 19.34 5.06
N LEU A 388 2.82 18.10 5.23
CA LEU A 388 2.77 17.45 6.53
C LEU A 388 4.18 16.95 6.87
N VAL A 389 4.74 17.45 7.97
CA VAL A 389 6.08 17.07 8.43
C VAL A 389 6.00 15.75 9.19
N GLU A 390 6.54 14.69 8.60
CA GLU A 390 6.39 13.34 9.15
C GLU A 390 7.51 12.93 10.11
N ARG A 391 8.74 13.35 9.81
CA ARG A 391 9.93 12.83 10.50
C ARG A 391 11.20 13.61 10.16
N ARG A 392 12.30 13.21 10.77
CA ARG A 392 13.65 13.57 10.29
C ARG A 392 13.94 12.90 8.94
N SER A 393 14.71 13.58 8.09
CA SER A 393 15.13 13.02 6.81
C SER A 393 16.01 11.78 7.02
N ARG A 394 15.77 10.74 6.19
CA ARG A 394 16.58 9.50 6.24
C ARG A 394 18.02 9.68 5.72
N LYS A 395 18.24 10.69 4.88
CA LYS A 395 19.55 10.97 4.27
C LYS A 395 20.39 11.92 5.10
N ASP A 396 19.74 12.84 5.80
CA ASP A 396 20.38 13.86 6.61
C ASP A 396 19.51 14.11 7.85
N ALA A 397 19.97 13.60 9.00
CA ALA A 397 19.23 13.71 10.26
C ALA A 397 19.09 15.14 10.80
N SER A 398 19.86 16.12 10.25
CA SER A 398 19.69 17.54 10.57
C SER A 398 18.45 18.14 9.92
N GLN A 399 17.97 17.55 8.82
CA GLN A 399 16.81 17.99 8.07
C GLN A 399 15.53 17.27 8.48
N LEU A 400 14.40 17.91 8.23
CA LEU A 400 13.07 17.33 8.32
C LEU A 400 12.62 16.81 6.95
N ALA A 401 11.69 15.86 6.96
CA ALA A 401 11.04 15.33 5.78
C ALA A 401 9.54 15.27 5.98
N GLY A 402 8.79 15.72 4.97
CA GLY A 402 7.34 15.65 4.94
C GLY A 402 6.82 15.36 3.53
N ARG A 403 5.49 15.33 3.37
CA ARG A 403 4.84 15.05 2.10
C ARG A 403 3.90 16.16 1.67
N THR A 404 3.96 16.46 0.36
CA THR A 404 2.97 17.29 -0.32
C THR A 404 1.66 16.52 -0.56
N GLU A 405 0.61 17.20 -0.99
CA GLU A 405 -0.64 16.53 -1.39
C GLU A 405 -0.44 15.55 -2.54
N ASN A 406 0.37 15.89 -3.53
CA ASN A 406 0.69 15.02 -4.66
C ASN A 406 1.75 13.95 -4.34
N ASN A 407 1.90 13.63 -3.04
CA ASN A 407 2.69 12.52 -2.50
C ASN A 407 4.22 12.64 -2.70
N ARG A 408 4.76 13.84 -2.93
CA ARG A 408 6.21 14.05 -3.03
C ARG A 408 6.84 14.29 -1.67
N VAL A 409 7.99 13.68 -1.44
CA VAL A 409 8.81 13.94 -0.26
C VAL A 409 9.54 15.27 -0.44
N VAL A 410 9.40 16.17 0.54
CA VAL A 410 10.16 17.42 0.64
C VAL A 410 11.10 17.33 1.83
N ASN A 411 12.41 17.58 1.60
CA ASN A 411 13.40 17.71 2.66
C ASN A 411 13.72 19.21 2.84
N PHE A 412 13.81 19.65 4.09
CA PHE A 412 14.03 21.06 4.42
C PHE A 412 14.64 21.22 5.81
N ASP A 413 15.22 22.38 6.09
CA ASP A 413 15.78 22.73 7.39
C ASP A 413 14.66 23.30 8.27
N GLY A 414 14.54 22.81 9.49
CA GLY A 414 13.52 23.26 10.45
C GLY A 414 13.67 22.65 11.83
N PRO A 415 13.01 23.22 12.84
CA PRO A 415 13.05 22.69 14.19
C PRO A 415 12.23 21.40 14.29
N ALA A 416 12.69 20.46 15.14
CA ALA A 416 12.03 19.16 15.32
C ALA A 416 10.58 19.27 15.85
N SER A 417 10.20 20.40 16.45
CA SER A 417 8.84 20.68 16.90
C SER A 417 7.81 20.75 15.77
N LEU A 418 8.24 20.86 14.52
CA LEU A 418 7.36 20.83 13.36
C LEU A 418 6.90 19.40 13.00
N ILE A 419 7.53 18.35 13.56
CA ILE A 419 7.08 16.97 13.29
C ILE A 419 5.66 16.79 13.83
N GLY A 420 4.73 16.40 12.93
CA GLY A 420 3.30 16.31 13.22
C GLY A 420 2.49 17.52 12.77
N GLU A 421 3.15 18.61 12.38
CA GLU A 421 2.50 19.84 11.94
C GLU A 421 2.54 20.01 10.41
N PHE A 422 1.65 20.83 9.90
CA PHE A 422 1.72 21.31 8.54
C PHE A 422 2.63 22.53 8.45
N ALA A 423 3.50 22.53 7.44
CA ALA A 423 4.38 23.65 7.13
C ALA A 423 4.20 24.09 5.67
N ASP A 424 4.13 25.39 5.45
CA ASP A 424 4.15 25.97 4.12
C ASP A 424 5.61 26.14 3.67
N LEU A 425 6.00 25.38 2.63
CA LEU A 425 7.36 25.32 2.14
C LEU A 425 7.43 25.85 0.72
N GLU A 426 8.30 26.82 0.46
CA GLU A 426 8.69 27.19 -0.90
C GLU A 426 9.62 26.10 -1.44
N ILE A 427 9.25 25.51 -2.56
CA ILE A 427 10.06 24.47 -3.23
C ILE A 427 11.25 25.16 -3.93
N THR A 428 12.46 24.78 -3.55
CA THR A 428 13.70 25.40 -4.07
C THR A 428 14.39 24.55 -5.13
N GLU A 429 14.21 23.22 -5.08
CA GLU A 429 14.89 22.31 -6.00
C GLU A 429 14.06 21.03 -6.22
N ALA A 430 14.05 20.53 -7.47
CA ALA A 430 13.47 19.25 -7.84
C ALA A 430 14.59 18.23 -8.08
N LEU A 431 14.65 17.22 -7.21
CA LEU A 431 15.58 16.09 -7.29
C LEU A 431 14.89 14.88 -7.97
N PRO A 432 15.63 13.83 -8.36
CA PRO A 432 15.02 12.68 -9.05
C PRO A 432 13.87 11.99 -8.29
N ASN A 433 13.95 11.92 -6.94
CA ASN A 433 12.98 11.19 -6.10
C ASN A 433 12.45 12.02 -4.92
N SER A 434 12.75 13.31 -4.85
CA SER A 434 12.31 14.21 -3.77
C SER A 434 12.43 15.66 -4.20
N LEU A 435 11.87 16.54 -3.39
CA LEU A 435 12.02 17.98 -3.51
C LEU A 435 12.88 18.50 -2.35
N ARG A 436 13.47 19.67 -2.52
CA ARG A 436 13.98 20.52 -1.43
C ARG A 436 13.07 21.72 -1.28
N GLY A 437 12.88 22.13 -0.05
CA GLY A 437 12.12 23.31 0.28
C GLY A 437 12.81 24.15 1.35
N ARG A 438 12.29 25.35 1.56
CA ARG A 438 12.59 26.20 2.71
C ARG A 438 11.29 26.71 3.30
N MET A 439 11.29 27.05 4.57
CA MET A 439 10.13 27.71 5.19
C MET A 439 9.74 28.95 4.39
N ALA A 440 8.45 29.06 4.03
CA ALA A 440 7.94 30.25 3.36
C ALA A 440 8.05 31.45 4.29
N ALA A 441 8.52 32.58 3.76
CA ALA A 441 8.62 33.83 4.52
C ALA A 441 7.21 34.30 4.92
N GLY A 442 6.92 34.40 6.24
CA GLY A 442 5.68 34.99 6.76
C GLY A 442 4.84 34.14 7.69
N VAL A 443 5.22 32.88 8.01
CA VAL A 443 4.43 32.01 8.93
C VAL A 443 4.94 32.06 10.38
N GLY A 444 6.09 32.70 10.63
CA GLY A 444 6.71 32.78 11.98
C GLY A 444 6.11 33.79 12.97
N GLU A 445 5.16 34.64 12.56
CA GLU A 445 4.72 35.76 13.41
C GLU A 445 3.25 35.74 13.88
N ARG A 446 2.52 34.65 13.67
CA ARG A 446 1.13 34.57 14.17
C ARG A 446 0.94 33.44 15.18
N ARG A 447 1.63 33.49 16.30
CA ARG A 447 1.23 32.93 17.63
C ARG A 447 2.26 33.38 18.65
N ALA A 448 2.10 34.58 19.19
CA ALA A 448 2.50 34.96 20.52
C ALA A 448 1.22 35.20 21.32
#